data_718b6fe2db6525e4691446aa679237d0
#
_entry.id   718b6fe2db6525e4691446aa679237d0
#
_cell.length_a   1.000
_cell.length_b   1.000
_cell.length_c   1.000
_cell.angle_alpha   90.00
_cell.angle_beta   90.00
_cell.angle_gamma   90.00
#
_symmetry.space_group_name_H-M   'P 1'
#
loop_
_entity.id
_entity.type
_entity.pdbx_description
1 polymer ?
#
loop_
_entity_poly.entity_id
_entity_poly.type
_entity_poly.pdbx_seq_one_letter_code
_entity_poly.pdbx_strand_id
1 'polypeptide(L)'
;MSFPILITGAGQRIGLALASHLLAQGHDVIISYRTRHPAVDELAAQGATCIAADFNDDHSILEFIDELRRHTSGLRAIIHNASSWDCEANNSDYAQLFDAMMRIHAKVPYLINQYCADMLEQAEGYADVIHLTDYVVETGSPKHLAYAASKAALDNLTKSYAAKWAPKIKVNAIAPSLIIFNDHDDEQYKQKTLTKSLMGIEPGCQEIIAAVELLLNSHYITGRSLAIDGGRHLK
;
A
#
# COMPACT_ATOMS: atom_id res chain seq x y z
N MET A 1 -17.75 -5.42 -18.18
CA MET A 1 -16.47 -6.00 -17.69
C MET A 1 -15.95 -5.09 -16.60
N SER A 2 -15.61 -5.61 -15.43
CA SER A 2 -15.02 -4.77 -14.38
C SER A 2 -13.56 -4.46 -14.74
N PHE A 3 -13.12 -3.24 -14.51
CA PHE A 3 -11.71 -2.87 -14.68
C PHE A 3 -10.85 -3.50 -13.57
N PRO A 4 -9.55 -3.71 -13.83
CA PRO A 4 -8.65 -4.35 -12.89
C PRO A 4 -8.39 -3.51 -11.62
N ILE A 5 -7.92 -4.20 -10.57
CA ILE A 5 -7.38 -3.59 -9.36
C ILE A 5 -5.86 -3.58 -9.47
N LEU A 6 -5.26 -2.38 -9.36
CA LEU A 6 -3.80 -2.22 -9.30
C LEU A 6 -3.32 -2.35 -7.85
N ILE A 7 -2.29 -3.18 -7.61
CA ILE A 7 -1.60 -3.27 -6.33
C ILE A 7 -0.11 -2.99 -6.53
N THR A 8 0.41 -1.91 -5.94
CA THR A 8 1.84 -1.61 -6.04
C THR A 8 2.66 -2.44 -5.05
N GLY A 9 3.84 -2.92 -5.48
CA GLY A 9 4.76 -3.68 -4.61
C GLY A 9 4.21 -5.03 -4.15
N ALA A 10 3.52 -5.77 -5.02
CA ALA A 10 2.81 -7.00 -4.65
C ALA A 10 3.62 -8.30 -4.89
N GLY A 11 4.94 -8.22 -5.10
CA GLY A 11 5.78 -9.41 -5.31
C GLY A 11 6.02 -10.27 -4.06
N GLN A 12 5.61 -9.82 -2.87
CA GLN A 12 5.82 -10.51 -1.60
C GLN A 12 4.89 -9.98 -0.49
N ARG A 13 4.85 -10.69 0.64
CA ARG A 13 4.23 -10.28 1.91
C ARG A 13 2.75 -9.85 1.74
N ILE A 14 2.35 -8.71 2.32
CA ILE A 14 0.96 -8.20 2.30
C ILE A 14 0.46 -8.03 0.87
N GLY A 15 1.26 -7.43 -0.02
CA GLY A 15 0.85 -7.24 -1.41
C GLY A 15 0.59 -8.53 -2.16
N LEU A 16 1.44 -9.56 -1.94
CA LEU A 16 1.25 -10.90 -2.51
C LEU A 16 -0.05 -11.54 -2.00
N ALA A 17 -0.29 -11.47 -0.69
CA ALA A 17 -1.49 -12.04 -0.08
C ALA A 17 -2.77 -11.37 -0.61
N LEU A 18 -2.75 -10.03 -0.76
CA LEU A 18 -3.85 -9.27 -1.36
C LEU A 18 -4.09 -9.64 -2.82
N ALA A 19 -3.02 -9.73 -3.63
CA ALA A 19 -3.13 -10.09 -5.04
C ALA A 19 -3.72 -11.48 -5.23
N SER A 20 -3.20 -12.48 -4.50
CA SER A 20 -3.70 -13.86 -4.55
C SER A 20 -5.17 -13.95 -4.11
N HIS A 21 -5.53 -13.22 -3.05
CA HIS A 21 -6.91 -13.22 -2.56
C HIS A 21 -7.87 -12.60 -3.57
N LEU A 22 -7.54 -11.43 -4.13
CA LEU A 22 -8.42 -10.76 -5.10
C LEU A 22 -8.57 -11.53 -6.40
N LEU A 23 -7.51 -12.20 -6.88
CA LEU A 23 -7.58 -13.14 -8.00
C LEU A 23 -8.54 -14.30 -7.70
N ALA A 24 -8.44 -14.89 -6.50
CA ALA A 24 -9.33 -15.99 -6.08
C ALA A 24 -10.80 -15.54 -5.97
N GLN A 25 -11.07 -14.25 -5.71
CA GLN A 25 -12.40 -13.66 -5.73
C GLN A 25 -12.89 -13.30 -7.15
N GLY A 26 -12.09 -13.57 -8.19
CA GLY A 26 -12.46 -13.33 -9.58
C GLY A 26 -12.23 -11.89 -10.06
N HIS A 27 -11.45 -11.10 -9.33
CA HIS A 27 -11.05 -9.79 -9.81
C HIS A 27 -9.89 -9.89 -10.81
N ASP A 28 -9.91 -9.04 -11.82
CA ASP A 28 -8.72 -8.79 -12.64
C ASP A 28 -7.70 -7.99 -11.80
N VAL A 29 -6.46 -8.46 -11.72
CA VAL A 29 -5.42 -7.85 -10.89
C VAL A 29 -4.20 -7.49 -11.72
N ILE A 30 -3.73 -6.26 -11.56
CA ILE A 30 -2.43 -5.79 -12.04
C ILE A 30 -1.54 -5.55 -10.83
N ILE A 31 -0.32 -6.07 -10.86
CA ILE A 31 0.66 -5.83 -9.80
C ILE A 31 1.89 -5.10 -10.33
N SER A 32 2.51 -4.27 -9.48
CA SER A 32 3.90 -3.90 -9.68
C SER A 32 4.83 -4.69 -8.75
N TYR A 33 6.05 -4.97 -9.22
CA TYR A 33 7.10 -5.59 -8.41
C TYR A 33 8.47 -5.00 -8.77
N ARG A 34 9.37 -4.89 -7.79
CA ARG A 34 10.75 -4.44 -8.02
C ARG A 34 11.67 -5.61 -8.36
N THR A 35 11.62 -6.64 -7.54
CA THR A 35 12.42 -7.87 -7.73
C THR A 35 11.48 -9.02 -8.10
N ARG A 36 11.85 -9.76 -9.15
CA ARG A 36 11.07 -10.94 -9.57
C ARG A 36 11.38 -12.10 -8.67
N HIS A 37 10.45 -12.45 -7.82
CA HIS A 37 10.47 -13.66 -6.99
C HIS A 37 9.58 -14.73 -7.62
N PRO A 38 9.75 -16.04 -7.31
CA PRO A 38 8.89 -17.12 -7.82
C PRO A 38 7.39 -16.84 -7.61
N ALA A 39 7.02 -16.20 -6.52
CA ALA A 39 5.64 -15.79 -6.24
C ALA A 39 5.03 -14.86 -7.30
N VAL A 40 5.85 -14.06 -8.00
CA VAL A 40 5.36 -13.23 -9.13
C VAL A 40 4.97 -14.10 -10.32
N ASP A 41 5.74 -15.16 -10.57
CA ASP A 41 5.42 -16.13 -11.64
C ASP A 41 4.15 -16.93 -11.30
N GLU A 42 3.95 -17.25 -10.02
CA GLU A 42 2.74 -17.90 -9.53
C GLU A 42 1.50 -17.00 -9.70
N LEU A 43 1.61 -15.69 -9.38
CA LEU A 43 0.54 -14.73 -9.62
C LEU A 43 0.22 -14.59 -11.12
N ALA A 44 1.26 -14.55 -11.97
CA ALA A 44 1.07 -14.49 -13.42
C ALA A 44 0.36 -15.75 -13.95
N ALA A 45 0.70 -16.93 -13.42
CA ALA A 45 0.04 -18.20 -13.76
C ALA A 45 -1.43 -18.22 -13.29
N GLN A 46 -1.78 -17.47 -12.25
CA GLN A 46 -3.15 -17.29 -11.76
C GLN A 46 -3.93 -16.20 -12.54
N GLY A 47 -3.30 -15.53 -13.50
CA GLY A 47 -3.95 -14.53 -14.35
C GLY A 47 -3.64 -13.07 -14.02
N ALA A 48 -2.74 -12.79 -13.07
CA ALA A 48 -2.32 -11.42 -12.81
C ALA A 48 -1.47 -10.83 -13.96
N THR A 49 -1.69 -9.58 -14.29
CA THR A 49 -0.74 -8.80 -15.09
C THR A 49 0.38 -8.29 -14.18
N CYS A 50 1.63 -8.66 -14.45
CA CYS A 50 2.77 -8.35 -13.60
C CYS A 50 3.71 -7.37 -14.29
N ILE A 51 3.84 -6.14 -13.78
CA ILE A 51 4.66 -5.06 -14.34
C ILE A 51 5.89 -4.85 -13.44
N ALA A 52 7.08 -4.96 -14.01
CA ALA A 52 8.31 -4.60 -13.29
C ALA A 52 8.38 -3.08 -13.12
N ALA A 53 8.63 -2.62 -11.89
CA ALA A 53 8.74 -1.20 -11.58
C ALA A 53 9.70 -0.97 -10.41
N ASP A 54 10.70 -0.14 -10.61
CA ASP A 54 11.56 0.40 -9.55
C ASP A 54 11.32 1.90 -9.44
N PHE A 55 10.69 2.31 -8.36
CA PHE A 55 10.27 3.69 -8.15
C PHE A 55 11.39 4.59 -7.60
N ASN A 56 12.63 4.37 -8.00
CA ASN A 56 13.80 5.12 -7.51
C ASN A 56 13.93 6.54 -8.08
N ASP A 57 13.32 6.82 -9.22
CA ASP A 57 13.30 8.15 -9.83
C ASP A 57 11.95 8.46 -10.52
N ASP A 58 11.80 9.69 -10.99
CA ASP A 58 10.55 10.15 -11.58
C ASP A 58 10.31 9.51 -12.96
N HIS A 59 11.36 9.21 -13.69
CA HIS A 59 11.27 8.58 -15.01
C HIS A 59 10.70 7.17 -14.91
N SER A 60 11.22 6.36 -13.99
CA SER A 60 10.73 4.98 -13.76
C SER A 60 9.27 4.94 -13.29
N ILE A 61 8.81 5.96 -12.53
CA ILE A 61 7.40 6.07 -12.16
C ILE A 61 6.53 6.35 -13.39
N LEU A 62 6.97 7.25 -14.27
CA LEU A 62 6.22 7.58 -15.49
C LEU A 62 6.22 6.42 -16.49
N GLU A 63 7.34 5.71 -16.66
CA GLU A 63 7.41 4.49 -17.48
C GLU A 63 6.44 3.42 -16.99
N PHE A 64 6.34 3.24 -15.65
CA PHE A 64 5.36 2.32 -15.07
C PHE A 64 3.92 2.73 -15.42
N ILE A 65 3.59 4.03 -15.33
CA ILE A 65 2.26 4.55 -15.66
C ILE A 65 1.95 4.34 -17.15
N ASP A 66 2.93 4.58 -18.03
CA ASP A 66 2.77 4.35 -19.47
C ASP A 66 2.57 2.86 -19.79
N GLU A 67 3.31 1.97 -19.10
CA GLU A 67 3.11 0.53 -19.26
C GLU A 67 1.74 0.09 -18.72
N LEU A 68 1.31 0.58 -17.56
CA LEU A 68 -0.02 0.31 -17.01
C LEU A 68 -1.12 0.68 -18.03
N ARG A 69 -1.00 1.83 -18.69
CA ARG A 69 -1.96 2.30 -19.72
C ARG A 69 -1.99 1.43 -20.98
N ARG A 70 -0.94 0.68 -21.28
CA ARG A 70 -0.94 -0.31 -22.39
C ARG A 70 -1.77 -1.54 -22.06
N HIS A 71 -1.88 -1.87 -20.77
CA HIS A 71 -2.61 -3.06 -20.32
C HIS A 71 -4.10 -2.80 -20.08
N THR A 72 -4.49 -1.58 -19.70
CA THR A 72 -5.90 -1.26 -19.42
C THR A 72 -6.22 0.20 -19.63
N SER A 73 -7.45 0.49 -20.05
CA SER A 73 -7.96 1.86 -20.20
C SER A 73 -8.63 2.40 -18.94
N GLY A 74 -8.89 1.56 -17.93
CA GLY A 74 -9.55 1.95 -16.71
C GLY A 74 -9.11 1.11 -15.50
N LEU A 75 -9.38 1.59 -14.29
CA LEU A 75 -9.06 0.93 -13.03
C LEU A 75 -10.27 0.92 -12.09
N ARG A 76 -10.56 -0.24 -11.50
CA ARG A 76 -11.56 -0.35 -10.41
C ARG A 76 -11.00 0.20 -9.10
N ALA A 77 -9.72 -0.04 -8.84
CA ALA A 77 -9.06 0.47 -7.65
C ALA A 77 -7.54 0.55 -7.82
N ILE A 78 -6.91 1.39 -6.99
CA ILE A 78 -5.47 1.42 -6.77
C ILE A 78 -5.18 1.17 -5.28
N ILE A 79 -4.38 0.13 -4.98
CA ILE A 79 -3.90 -0.17 -3.64
C ILE A 79 -2.42 0.16 -3.58
N HIS A 80 -2.07 1.25 -2.91
CA HIS A 80 -0.69 1.68 -2.71
C HIS A 80 -0.07 0.90 -1.55
N ASN A 81 0.55 -0.24 -1.89
CA ASN A 81 1.23 -1.11 -0.93
C ASN A 81 2.76 -1.03 -1.03
N ALA A 82 3.32 -0.56 -2.16
CA ALA A 82 4.77 -0.41 -2.30
C ALA A 82 5.35 0.43 -1.17
N SER A 83 6.35 -0.11 -0.50
CA SER A 83 6.96 0.52 0.67
C SER A 83 8.43 0.11 0.79
N SER A 84 9.20 0.95 1.43
CA SER A 84 10.54 0.67 1.93
C SER A 84 10.60 1.06 3.39
N TRP A 85 11.54 0.47 4.12
CA TRP A 85 11.74 0.79 5.52
C TRP A 85 13.23 0.96 5.78
N ASP A 86 13.57 2.08 6.39
CA ASP A 86 14.91 2.36 6.87
C ASP A 86 14.86 3.35 8.03
N CYS A 87 15.98 3.59 8.70
CA CYS A 87 16.06 4.46 9.85
C CYS A 87 17.37 5.24 9.90
N GLU A 88 17.37 6.30 10.68
CA GLU A 88 18.51 7.19 10.87
C GLU A 88 19.73 6.47 11.43
N ALA A 89 19.52 5.41 12.23
CA ALA A 89 20.63 4.64 12.81
C ALA A 89 21.46 3.86 11.78
N ASN A 90 20.88 3.54 10.63
CA ASN A 90 21.54 2.80 9.55
C ASN A 90 22.16 3.70 8.49
N ASN A 91 21.95 5.02 8.56
CA ASN A 91 22.31 5.96 7.51
C ASN A 91 23.18 7.11 8.03
N SER A 92 24.15 7.51 7.24
CA SER A 92 24.94 8.72 7.47
C SER A 92 24.50 9.91 6.60
N ASP A 93 23.76 9.65 5.51
CA ASP A 93 23.16 10.67 4.65
C ASP A 93 21.66 10.76 4.95
N TYR A 94 21.32 11.64 5.88
CA TYR A 94 19.94 11.86 6.30
C TYR A 94 19.08 12.52 5.21
N ALA A 95 19.67 13.30 4.30
CA ALA A 95 18.95 13.91 3.19
C ALA A 95 18.51 12.82 2.20
N GLN A 96 19.42 11.91 1.83
CA GLN A 96 19.10 10.78 0.95
C GLN A 96 18.05 9.86 1.58
N LEU A 97 18.17 9.56 2.88
CA LEU A 97 17.17 8.75 3.61
C LEU A 97 15.79 9.41 3.54
N PHE A 98 15.72 10.71 3.86
CA PHE A 98 14.46 11.46 3.85
C PHE A 98 13.83 11.47 2.46
N ASP A 99 14.63 11.77 1.42
CA ASP A 99 14.15 11.78 0.03
C ASP A 99 13.65 10.41 -0.42
N ALA A 100 14.34 9.33 -0.05
CA ALA A 100 13.93 7.97 -0.39
C ALA A 100 12.58 7.59 0.27
N MET A 101 12.41 7.91 1.56
CA MET A 101 11.16 7.64 2.27
C MET A 101 10.00 8.48 1.72
N MET A 102 10.22 9.78 1.49
CA MET A 102 9.22 10.65 0.88
C MET A 102 8.87 10.23 -0.55
N ARG A 103 9.85 9.78 -1.33
CA ARG A 103 9.62 9.30 -2.69
C ARG A 103 8.67 8.12 -2.70
N ILE A 104 9.02 7.03 -2.01
CA ILE A 104 8.23 5.79 -2.11
C ILE A 104 6.85 5.91 -1.46
N HIS A 105 6.71 6.65 -0.34
CA HIS A 105 5.47 6.70 0.40
C HIS A 105 4.55 7.87 0.03
N ALA A 106 5.10 8.97 -0.46
CA ALA A 106 4.30 10.15 -0.80
C ALA A 106 4.31 10.47 -2.29
N LYS A 107 5.50 10.61 -2.91
CA LYS A 107 5.61 11.04 -4.31
C LYS A 107 5.10 10.00 -5.29
N VAL A 108 5.42 8.71 -5.11
CA VAL A 108 4.94 7.61 -5.96
C VAL A 108 3.41 7.53 -5.95
N PRO A 109 2.73 7.42 -4.79
CA PRO A 109 1.27 7.46 -4.76
C PRO A 109 0.69 8.75 -5.35
N TYR A 110 1.31 9.90 -5.08
CA TYR A 110 0.86 11.17 -5.64
C TYR A 110 0.88 11.17 -7.17
N LEU A 111 2.00 10.76 -7.80
CA LEU A 111 2.13 10.73 -9.26
C LEU A 111 1.20 9.71 -9.91
N ILE A 112 1.14 8.47 -9.37
CA ILE A 112 0.23 7.45 -9.88
C ILE A 112 -1.22 7.94 -9.78
N ASN A 113 -1.64 8.49 -8.65
CA ASN A 113 -2.98 9.02 -8.46
C ASN A 113 -3.29 10.15 -9.45
N GLN A 114 -2.37 11.10 -9.66
CA GLN A 114 -2.59 12.23 -10.57
C GLN A 114 -2.69 11.78 -12.02
N TYR A 115 -1.81 10.88 -12.44
CA TYR A 115 -1.76 10.43 -13.84
C TYR A 115 -2.72 9.27 -14.15
N CYS A 116 -3.35 8.63 -13.16
CA CYS A 116 -4.34 7.57 -13.37
C CYS A 116 -5.75 7.96 -12.91
N ALA A 117 -6.00 9.22 -12.59
CA ALA A 117 -7.33 9.69 -12.17
C ALA A 117 -8.40 9.43 -13.23
N ASP A 118 -8.08 9.71 -14.51
CA ASP A 118 -8.95 9.44 -15.63
C ASP A 118 -9.29 7.96 -15.81
N MET A 119 -8.37 7.06 -15.48
CA MET A 119 -8.60 5.61 -15.49
C MET A 119 -9.57 5.18 -14.38
N LEU A 120 -9.46 5.77 -13.19
CA LEU A 120 -10.39 5.53 -12.09
C LEU A 120 -11.80 6.06 -12.39
N GLU A 121 -11.91 7.17 -13.13
CA GLU A 121 -13.20 7.74 -13.55
C GLU A 121 -13.97 6.82 -14.50
N GLN A 122 -13.30 5.90 -15.22
CA GLN A 122 -13.94 4.93 -16.12
C GLN A 122 -14.69 3.80 -15.36
N ALA A 123 -14.40 3.58 -14.07
CA ALA A 123 -15.05 2.51 -13.32
C ALA A 123 -16.57 2.64 -13.33
N GLU A 124 -17.27 1.51 -13.47
CA GLU A 124 -18.72 1.47 -13.26
C GLU A 124 -19.00 1.64 -11.75
N GLY A 125 -19.84 2.60 -11.38
CA GLY A 125 -20.10 2.96 -9.99
C GLY A 125 -18.95 3.75 -9.36
N TYR A 126 -18.43 3.29 -8.23
CA TYR A 126 -17.32 3.93 -7.51
C TYR A 126 -15.97 3.30 -7.89
N ALA A 127 -14.94 4.12 -7.90
CA ALA A 127 -13.56 3.65 -7.84
C ALA A 127 -12.99 3.84 -6.43
N ASP A 128 -11.89 3.15 -6.14
CA ASP A 128 -11.22 3.21 -4.85
C ASP A 128 -9.72 3.48 -4.98
N VAL A 129 -9.20 4.30 -4.07
CA VAL A 129 -7.77 4.39 -3.77
C VAL A 129 -7.56 4.02 -2.31
N ILE A 130 -6.69 3.05 -2.04
CA ILE A 130 -6.37 2.60 -0.71
C ILE A 130 -4.87 2.75 -0.48
N HIS A 131 -4.50 3.56 0.51
CA HIS A 131 -3.11 3.77 0.92
C HIS A 131 -2.76 2.89 2.11
N LEU A 132 -1.71 2.06 2.04
CA LEU A 132 -1.15 1.40 3.22
C LEU A 132 -0.21 2.37 3.92
N THR A 133 -0.72 3.01 4.97
CA THR A 133 0.02 3.91 5.85
C THR A 133 0.74 3.12 6.95
N ASP A 134 0.71 3.59 8.17
CA ASP A 134 1.28 2.91 9.35
C ASP A 134 0.70 3.55 10.61
N TYR A 135 0.62 2.83 11.73
CA TYR A 135 0.15 3.37 13.01
C TYR A 135 1.00 4.56 13.51
N VAL A 136 2.25 4.66 13.07
CA VAL A 136 3.15 5.78 13.44
C VAL A 136 2.66 7.14 12.93
N VAL A 137 1.66 7.17 12.07
CA VAL A 137 1.01 8.43 11.65
C VAL A 137 0.38 9.15 12.84
N GLU A 138 -0.16 8.41 13.80
CA GLU A 138 -0.77 8.96 15.01
C GLU A 138 0.25 9.19 16.14
N THR A 139 1.22 8.27 16.29
CA THR A 139 2.13 8.27 17.45
C THR A 139 3.47 8.95 17.18
N GLY A 140 3.86 9.10 15.90
CA GLY A 140 5.23 9.40 15.52
C GLY A 140 6.17 8.21 15.81
N SER A 141 7.47 8.39 15.51
CA SER A 141 8.49 7.39 15.84
C SER A 141 9.83 8.06 16.10
N PRO A 142 10.36 8.02 17.33
CA PRO A 142 11.66 8.64 17.62
C PRO A 142 12.86 7.92 16.98
N LYS A 143 12.65 6.72 16.43
CA LYS A 143 13.68 5.89 15.79
C LYS A 143 13.60 5.90 14.26
N HIS A 144 12.53 6.40 13.69
CA HIS A 144 12.24 6.31 12.25
C HIS A 144 11.56 7.61 11.80
N LEU A 145 12.29 8.75 11.93
CA LEU A 145 11.73 10.08 11.72
C LEU A 145 11.30 10.28 10.26
N ALA A 146 12.19 9.99 9.30
CA ALA A 146 11.92 10.12 7.87
C ALA A 146 10.78 9.21 7.42
N TYR A 147 10.77 7.95 7.89
CA TYR A 147 9.70 7.00 7.60
C TYR A 147 8.34 7.50 8.13
N ALA A 148 8.28 7.86 9.42
CA ALA A 148 7.03 8.33 10.05
C ALA A 148 6.50 9.60 9.36
N ALA A 149 7.37 10.56 9.04
CA ALA A 149 7.01 11.76 8.30
C ALA A 149 6.42 11.43 6.92
N SER A 150 7.03 10.48 6.18
CA SER A 150 6.55 10.08 4.86
C SER A 150 5.20 9.38 4.90
N LYS A 151 4.95 8.55 5.93
CA LYS A 151 3.64 7.90 6.14
C LYS A 151 2.56 8.92 6.56
N ALA A 152 2.91 9.93 7.35
CA ALA A 152 2.01 11.03 7.67
C ALA A 152 1.66 11.87 6.44
N ALA A 153 2.62 12.08 5.53
CA ALA A 153 2.34 12.73 4.25
C ALA A 153 1.34 11.91 3.40
N LEU A 154 1.49 10.58 3.35
CA LEU A 154 0.57 9.69 2.64
C LEU A 154 -0.85 9.73 3.26
N ASP A 155 -0.95 9.77 4.60
CA ASP A 155 -2.24 9.89 5.29
C ASP A 155 -2.93 11.23 4.97
N ASN A 156 -2.17 12.32 4.89
CA ASN A 156 -2.71 13.60 4.46
C ASN A 156 -3.18 13.58 3.00
N LEU A 157 -2.43 12.93 2.09
CA LEU A 157 -2.85 12.73 0.70
C LEU A 157 -4.18 11.97 0.62
N THR A 158 -4.42 10.99 1.50
CA THR A 158 -5.71 10.28 1.59
C THR A 158 -6.87 11.26 1.76
N LYS A 159 -6.79 12.16 2.72
CA LYS A 159 -7.82 13.15 3.02
C LYS A 159 -8.00 14.15 1.88
N SER A 160 -6.88 14.61 1.32
CA SER A 160 -6.86 15.59 0.23
C SER A 160 -7.51 15.04 -1.04
N TYR A 161 -7.16 13.81 -1.42
CA TYR A 161 -7.76 13.14 -2.59
C TYR A 161 -9.22 12.77 -2.35
N ALA A 162 -9.60 12.32 -1.14
CA ALA A 162 -10.99 12.06 -0.79
C ALA A 162 -11.86 13.31 -1.00
N ALA A 163 -11.39 14.46 -0.52
CA ALA A 163 -12.08 15.73 -0.71
C ALA A 163 -12.17 16.18 -2.17
N LYS A 164 -11.11 15.89 -2.96
CA LYS A 164 -11.01 16.30 -4.37
C LYS A 164 -11.89 15.44 -5.28
N TRP A 165 -11.99 14.12 -5.03
CA TRP A 165 -12.52 13.16 -6.00
C TRP A 165 -13.89 12.57 -5.65
N ALA A 166 -14.39 12.83 -4.44
CA ALA A 166 -15.76 12.44 -4.08
C ALA A 166 -16.77 13.14 -5.00
N PRO A 167 -17.89 12.49 -5.34
CA PRO A 167 -18.31 11.17 -4.89
C PRO A 167 -17.80 10.00 -5.75
N LYS A 168 -17.16 10.26 -6.88
CA LYS A 168 -16.82 9.23 -7.89
C LYS A 168 -15.72 8.27 -7.42
N ILE A 169 -14.69 8.80 -6.76
CA ILE A 169 -13.56 8.01 -6.28
C ILE A 169 -13.48 8.15 -4.77
N LYS A 170 -13.55 7.03 -4.05
CA LYS A 170 -13.32 6.96 -2.60
C LYS A 170 -11.83 6.81 -2.34
N VAL A 171 -11.31 7.52 -1.37
CA VAL A 171 -9.90 7.44 -0.99
C VAL A 171 -9.78 7.21 0.49
N ASN A 172 -9.17 6.11 0.90
CA ASN A 172 -9.01 5.71 2.29
C ASN A 172 -7.60 5.21 2.57
N ALA A 173 -7.25 5.08 3.82
CA ALA A 173 -6.01 4.47 4.28
C ALA A 173 -6.28 3.30 5.21
N ILE A 174 -5.34 2.37 5.25
CA ILE A 174 -5.23 1.33 6.28
C ILE A 174 -3.90 1.59 6.99
N ALA A 175 -3.93 1.72 8.32
CA ALA A 175 -2.79 2.02 9.16
C ALA A 175 -2.44 0.82 10.04
N PRO A 176 -1.64 -0.13 9.52
CA PRO A 176 -1.24 -1.31 10.27
C PRO A 176 -0.13 -1.02 11.27
N SER A 177 0.01 -1.90 12.26
CA SER A 177 1.23 -2.07 13.01
C SER A 177 1.93 -3.38 12.57
N LEU A 178 2.33 -4.26 13.49
CA LEU A 178 2.81 -5.59 13.12
C LEU A 178 1.68 -6.39 12.46
N ILE A 179 1.92 -6.89 11.26
CA ILE A 179 1.01 -7.81 10.54
C ILE A 179 1.64 -9.20 10.42
N ILE A 180 2.87 -9.28 9.91
CA ILE A 180 3.63 -10.53 9.78
C ILE A 180 5.11 -10.27 10.12
N PHE A 181 5.75 -11.22 10.76
CA PHE A 181 7.19 -11.20 10.97
C PHE A 181 7.95 -11.50 9.68
N ASN A 182 9.26 -11.20 9.69
CA ASN A 182 10.17 -11.66 8.66
C ASN A 182 10.71 -13.06 9.04
N ASP A 183 11.10 -13.85 8.05
CA ASP A 183 11.61 -15.20 8.27
C ASP A 183 12.87 -15.25 9.15
N HIS A 184 13.65 -14.16 9.16
CA HIS A 184 14.89 -14.04 9.94
C HIS A 184 14.71 -13.33 11.28
N ASP A 185 13.49 -12.92 11.66
CA ASP A 185 13.22 -12.34 12.97
C ASP A 185 13.37 -13.43 14.06
N ASP A 186 14.25 -13.23 15.04
CA ASP A 186 14.45 -14.18 16.12
C ASP A 186 13.31 -14.17 17.16
N GLU A 187 13.23 -15.23 17.95
CA GLU A 187 12.16 -15.39 18.95
C GLU A 187 12.16 -14.29 20.02
N GLN A 188 13.34 -13.78 20.41
CA GLN A 188 13.43 -12.69 21.37
C GLN A 188 12.83 -11.40 20.82
N TYR A 189 13.14 -11.08 19.57
CA TYR A 189 12.55 -9.94 18.86
C TYR A 189 11.04 -10.10 18.70
N LYS A 190 10.57 -11.31 18.31
CA LYS A 190 9.14 -11.61 18.16
C LYS A 190 8.41 -11.39 19.46
N GLN A 191 8.86 -12.01 20.56
CA GLN A 191 8.25 -11.86 21.90
C GLN A 191 8.20 -10.39 22.34
N LYS A 192 9.31 -9.66 22.21
CA LYS A 192 9.37 -8.23 22.52
C LYS A 192 8.41 -7.41 21.67
N THR A 193 8.24 -7.78 20.40
CA THR A 193 7.37 -7.04 19.48
C THR A 193 5.90 -7.29 19.76
N LEU A 194 5.52 -8.52 20.09
CA LEU A 194 4.15 -8.86 20.50
C LEU A 194 3.68 -8.05 21.72
N THR A 195 4.57 -7.79 22.68
CA THR A 195 4.19 -6.99 23.86
C THR A 195 3.86 -5.52 23.55
N LYS A 196 4.13 -5.04 22.34
CA LYS A 196 3.88 -3.64 21.94
C LYS A 196 2.42 -3.35 21.57
N SER A 197 1.59 -4.38 21.35
CA SER A 197 0.15 -4.23 21.13
C SER A 197 -0.64 -4.82 22.30
N LEU A 198 -1.90 -4.40 22.47
CA LEU A 198 -2.77 -4.98 23.49
C LEU A 198 -3.17 -6.40 23.15
N MET A 199 -3.37 -6.71 21.87
CA MET A 199 -3.73 -8.05 21.41
C MET A 199 -2.60 -9.06 21.56
N GLY A 200 -1.32 -8.64 21.48
CA GLY A 200 -0.16 -9.47 21.74
C GLY A 200 0.02 -10.66 20.78
N ILE A 201 -0.47 -10.57 19.57
CA ILE A 201 -0.41 -11.63 18.54
C ILE A 201 0.18 -11.13 17.23
N GLU A 202 0.64 -12.04 16.39
CA GLU A 202 0.86 -11.84 14.96
C GLU A 202 -0.44 -12.12 14.22
N PRO A 203 -1.14 -11.08 13.69
CA PRO A 203 -2.49 -11.29 13.16
C PRO A 203 -2.51 -11.95 11.78
N GLY A 204 -1.44 -11.81 10.99
CA GLY A 204 -1.38 -12.28 9.62
C GLY A 204 -2.05 -11.33 8.62
N CYS A 205 -1.84 -11.59 7.32
CA CYS A 205 -2.32 -10.72 6.24
C CYS A 205 -3.86 -10.68 6.14
N GLN A 206 -4.58 -11.63 6.75
CA GLN A 206 -6.04 -11.70 6.67
C GLN A 206 -6.73 -10.44 7.21
N GLU A 207 -6.15 -9.78 8.22
CA GLU A 207 -6.69 -8.53 8.78
C GLU A 207 -6.63 -7.37 7.76
N ILE A 208 -5.56 -7.31 6.97
CA ILE A 208 -5.45 -6.31 5.90
C ILE A 208 -6.40 -6.64 4.75
N ILE A 209 -6.52 -7.92 4.38
CA ILE A 209 -7.46 -8.38 3.36
C ILE A 209 -8.88 -7.98 3.74
N ALA A 210 -9.31 -8.27 4.96
CA ALA A 210 -10.65 -7.91 5.44
C ALA A 210 -10.91 -6.40 5.42
N ALA A 211 -9.90 -5.60 5.79
CA ALA A 211 -10.00 -4.14 5.73
C ALA A 211 -10.11 -3.62 4.28
N VAL A 212 -9.35 -4.21 3.35
CA VAL A 212 -9.44 -3.87 1.91
C VAL A 212 -10.82 -4.24 1.38
N GLU A 213 -11.35 -5.43 1.67
CA GLU A 213 -12.69 -5.84 1.25
C GLU A 213 -13.78 -4.90 1.80
N LEU A 214 -13.68 -4.52 3.08
CA LEU A 214 -14.60 -3.55 3.68
C LEU A 214 -14.60 -2.23 2.89
N LEU A 215 -13.44 -1.70 2.53
CA LEU A 215 -13.34 -0.45 1.79
C LEU A 215 -13.85 -0.57 0.36
N LEU A 216 -13.52 -1.66 -0.35
CA LEU A 216 -13.97 -1.92 -1.73
C LEU A 216 -15.49 -2.09 -1.82
N ASN A 217 -16.12 -2.70 -0.80
CA ASN A 217 -17.55 -2.98 -0.75
C ASN A 217 -18.38 -1.84 -0.12
N SER A 218 -17.75 -0.92 0.62
CA SER A 218 -18.46 0.21 1.22
C SER A 218 -18.82 1.26 0.17
N HIS A 219 -20.02 1.81 0.25
CA HIS A 219 -20.46 2.94 -0.59
C HIS A 219 -20.37 4.31 0.13
N TYR A 220 -19.91 4.34 1.37
CA TYR A 220 -19.98 5.55 2.20
C TYR A 220 -18.72 5.89 2.99
N ILE A 221 -17.68 5.04 2.93
CA ILE A 221 -16.41 5.29 3.63
C ILE A 221 -15.45 5.99 2.65
N THR A 222 -15.08 7.23 2.96
CA THR A 222 -14.03 7.98 2.24
C THR A 222 -13.34 8.96 3.19
N GLY A 223 -12.06 9.25 2.96
CA GLY A 223 -11.25 10.15 3.77
C GLY A 223 -10.89 9.59 5.16
N ARG A 224 -10.96 8.27 5.36
CA ARG A 224 -10.69 7.62 6.65
C ARG A 224 -9.42 6.79 6.61
N SER A 225 -8.76 6.73 7.77
CA SER A 225 -7.67 5.81 8.06
C SER A 225 -8.19 4.75 9.03
N LEU A 226 -8.12 3.47 8.63
CA LEU A 226 -8.54 2.33 9.45
C LEU A 226 -7.31 1.78 10.18
N ALA A 227 -7.25 1.95 11.49
CA ALA A 227 -6.17 1.40 12.30
C ALA A 227 -6.33 -0.13 12.44
N ILE A 228 -5.30 -0.88 12.03
CA ILE A 228 -5.16 -2.33 12.20
C ILE A 228 -3.91 -2.57 13.04
N ASP A 229 -3.94 -2.15 14.30
CA ASP A 229 -2.76 -2.02 15.15
C ASP A 229 -2.79 -2.87 16.43
N GLY A 230 -3.87 -3.63 16.64
CA GLY A 230 -4.04 -4.45 17.85
C GLY A 230 -4.04 -3.64 19.16
N GLY A 231 -4.47 -2.38 19.08
CA GLY A 231 -4.48 -1.45 20.23
C GLY A 231 -3.10 -0.90 20.58
N ARG A 232 -2.16 -0.88 19.65
CA ARG A 232 -0.79 -0.40 19.88
C ARG A 232 -0.72 1.07 20.28
N HIS A 233 -1.59 1.90 19.73
CA HIS A 233 -1.70 3.33 20.05
C HIS A 233 -2.08 3.62 21.51
N LEU A 234 -2.54 2.61 22.26
CA LEU A 234 -2.91 2.71 23.68
C LEU A 234 -1.78 2.29 24.66
N LYS A 235 -0.57 1.94 24.14
CA LYS A 235 0.56 1.46 24.95
C LYS A 235 1.73 2.45 25.11
#